data_0f3ea10b3c821468ed9d0f89dfec9d4e
#
_entry.id   0f3ea10b3c821468ed9d0f89dfec9d4e
#
_cell.length_a   1.000
_cell.length_b   1.000
_cell.length_c   1.000
_cell.angle_alpha   90.00
_cell.angle_beta   90.00
_cell.angle_gamma   90.00
#
_symmetry.space_group_name_H-M   'P 1'
#
loop_
_entity.id
_entity.type
_entity.pdbx_description
1 polymer ?
#
loop_
_entity_poly.entity_id
_entity_poly.type
_entity_poly.pdbx_seq_one_letter_code
_entity_poly.pdbx_strand_id
1 'polypeptide(L)'
;MTLWRVHRAPHTADSFNPNAQPSALAGGRFDSLDGSFSYAYLGDAPSTAIVETVCRDLPLGGAPRLVPRRELTGRWLSKVTIVRDLSVLVLHGAGLTHVGAPLSLTKCDADQYELTRAWAHALRTWFPQVDGFQYRPRHDEDAFAWVLFDDGPSAPCARARGSLACTGPEVDLLAPSFAVELRQVLHKFNATVER
;
A
#
# COMPACT_ATOMS: atom_id res chain seq x y z
N MET A 1 3.44 3.14 -17.01
CA MET A 1 3.97 2.14 -16.04
C MET A 1 2.83 1.30 -15.51
N THR A 2 3.04 -0.01 -15.31
CA THR A 2 2.03 -0.92 -14.77
C THR A 2 2.37 -1.28 -13.33
N LEU A 3 1.37 -1.20 -12.46
CA LEU A 3 1.44 -1.59 -11.04
C LEU A 3 0.29 -2.55 -10.70
N TRP A 4 0.30 -3.08 -9.49
CA TRP A 4 -0.71 -3.98 -8.98
C TRP A 4 -1.30 -3.46 -7.68
N ARG A 5 -2.58 -3.71 -7.49
CA ARG A 5 -3.29 -3.27 -6.30
C ARG A 5 -4.16 -4.37 -5.73
N VAL A 6 -4.10 -4.55 -4.42
CA VAL A 6 -5.12 -5.28 -3.68
C VAL A 6 -6.10 -4.27 -3.09
N HIS A 7 -7.38 -4.41 -3.40
CA HIS A 7 -8.43 -3.51 -2.92
C HIS A 7 -9.66 -4.29 -2.44
N ARG A 8 -10.59 -3.61 -1.80
CA ARG A 8 -11.84 -4.18 -1.27
C ARG A 8 -13.00 -3.24 -1.62
N ALA A 9 -14.17 -3.79 -1.95
CA ALA A 9 -15.39 -3.00 -2.12
C ALA A 9 -15.65 -2.11 -0.88
N PRO A 10 -16.14 -0.87 -1.07
CA PRO A 10 -16.64 -0.30 -2.33
C PRO A 10 -15.56 0.32 -3.23
N HIS A 11 -14.27 0.25 -2.87
CA HIS A 11 -13.19 0.86 -3.65
C HIS A 11 -12.88 0.05 -4.91
N THR A 12 -12.84 0.71 -6.06
CA THR A 12 -12.35 0.14 -7.32
C THR A 12 -10.82 0.20 -7.39
N ALA A 13 -10.23 -0.50 -8.36
CA ALA A 13 -8.79 -0.57 -8.51
C ALA A 13 -8.12 0.80 -8.76
N ASP A 14 -8.83 1.74 -9.34
CA ASP A 14 -8.37 3.09 -9.70
C ASP A 14 -8.86 4.20 -8.73
N SER A 15 -9.63 3.84 -7.70
CA SER A 15 -10.14 4.78 -6.70
C SER A 15 -9.14 5.00 -5.55
N PHE A 16 -9.29 6.09 -4.82
CA PHE A 16 -8.54 6.38 -3.61
C PHE A 16 -9.41 6.14 -2.37
N ASN A 17 -8.82 5.60 -1.30
CA ASN A 17 -9.52 5.38 -0.03
C ASN A 17 -9.58 6.69 0.76
N PRO A 18 -10.77 7.27 1.02
CA PRO A 18 -10.91 8.54 1.73
C PRO A 18 -11.01 8.39 3.25
N ASN A 19 -10.95 7.16 3.77
CA ASN A 19 -11.23 6.91 5.18
C ASN A 19 -10.08 7.41 6.07
N ALA A 20 -10.41 8.21 7.07
CA ALA A 20 -9.48 8.53 8.14
C ALA A 20 -9.12 7.29 8.95
N GLN A 21 -7.88 7.20 9.38
CA GLN A 21 -7.35 6.10 10.19
C GLN A 21 -6.69 6.67 11.47
N PRO A 22 -7.47 7.13 12.44
CA PRO A 22 -6.93 7.71 13.66
C PRO A 22 -6.32 6.67 14.61
N SER A 23 -6.70 5.38 14.46
CA SER A 23 -6.21 4.30 15.31
C SER A 23 -4.93 3.67 14.76
N ALA A 24 -3.94 3.43 15.62
CA ALA A 24 -2.72 2.71 15.26
C ALA A 24 -3.01 1.26 14.83
N LEU A 25 -4.07 0.65 15.36
CA LEU A 25 -4.38 -0.78 15.14
C LEU A 25 -5.11 -1.08 13.82
N ALA A 26 -5.42 -0.07 13.01
CA ALA A 26 -6.14 -0.24 11.75
C ALA A 26 -5.46 0.54 10.62
N GLY A 27 -5.67 0.11 9.37
CA GLY A 27 -5.18 0.79 8.18
C GLY A 27 -3.69 0.60 7.91
N GLY A 28 -3.15 1.43 7.02
CA GLY A 28 -1.77 1.37 6.54
C GLY A 28 -0.87 2.44 7.17
N ARG A 29 0.40 2.33 6.84
CA ARG A 29 1.49 3.16 7.36
C ARG A 29 1.36 4.64 7.00
N PHE A 30 0.83 4.95 5.82
CA PHE A 30 0.74 6.31 5.28
C PHE A 30 -0.71 6.77 5.07
N ASP A 31 -1.65 6.19 5.80
CA ASP A 31 -3.06 6.56 5.73
C ASP A 31 -3.28 7.96 6.33
N SER A 32 -4.37 8.59 5.94
CA SER A 32 -4.75 9.90 6.52
C SER A 32 -5.24 9.73 7.96
N LEU A 33 -4.69 10.52 8.89
CA LEU A 33 -5.14 10.53 10.28
C LEU A 33 -6.53 11.14 10.45
N ASP A 34 -6.83 12.16 9.66
CA ASP A 34 -8.00 13.05 9.82
C ASP A 34 -8.95 13.03 8.60
N GLY A 35 -8.61 12.26 7.55
CA GLY A 35 -9.36 12.22 6.31
C GLY A 35 -9.11 13.42 5.39
N SER A 36 -8.10 14.24 5.66
CA SER A 36 -7.77 15.41 4.83
C SER A 36 -7.26 15.04 3.43
N PHE A 37 -6.93 13.79 3.20
CA PHE A 37 -6.58 13.24 1.90
C PHE A 37 -6.98 11.77 1.76
N SER A 38 -7.18 11.35 0.53
CA SER A 38 -7.38 9.95 0.15
C SER A 38 -6.06 9.32 -0.31
N TYR A 39 -5.97 7.99 -0.25
CA TYR A 39 -4.73 7.27 -0.55
C TYR A 39 -4.99 5.96 -1.29
N ALA A 40 -3.99 5.50 -2.07
CA ALA A 40 -4.01 4.22 -2.77
C ALA A 40 -2.63 3.56 -2.70
N TYR A 41 -2.58 2.31 -2.22
CA TYR A 41 -1.36 1.49 -2.18
C TYR A 41 -1.26 0.63 -3.43
N LEU A 42 -0.05 0.52 -3.99
CA LEU A 42 0.26 -0.28 -5.17
C LEU A 42 1.61 -0.98 -5.00
N GLY A 43 1.80 -2.09 -5.71
CA GLY A 43 3.07 -2.82 -5.78
C GLY A 43 3.56 -2.97 -7.22
N ASP A 44 4.85 -3.14 -7.43
CA ASP A 44 5.44 -3.39 -8.75
C ASP A 44 5.13 -4.78 -9.31
N ALA A 45 4.77 -5.71 -8.42
CA ALA A 45 4.38 -7.08 -8.76
C ALA A 45 3.09 -7.50 -8.04
N PRO A 46 2.36 -8.52 -8.56
CA PRO A 46 1.23 -9.12 -7.85
C PRO A 46 1.58 -9.56 -6.43
N SER A 47 2.74 -10.22 -6.27
CA SER A 47 3.25 -10.69 -4.97
C SER A 47 3.45 -9.55 -3.99
N THR A 48 4.02 -8.44 -4.44
CA THR A 48 4.27 -7.24 -3.63
C THR A 48 2.97 -6.62 -3.15
N ALA A 49 1.98 -6.44 -4.05
CA ALA A 49 0.67 -5.92 -3.70
C ALA A 49 -0.06 -6.82 -2.68
N ILE A 50 0.02 -8.15 -2.86
CA ILE A 50 -0.58 -9.12 -1.95
C ILE A 50 0.10 -9.04 -0.58
N VAL A 51 1.43 -9.16 -0.53
CA VAL A 51 2.18 -9.24 0.72
C VAL A 51 2.08 -7.95 1.53
N GLU A 52 2.17 -6.79 0.88
CA GLU A 52 2.05 -5.48 1.54
C GLU A 52 0.62 -5.22 2.08
N THR A 53 -0.36 -5.97 1.56
CA THR A 53 -1.74 -5.86 2.05
C THR A 53 -2.08 -6.91 3.10
N VAL A 54 -1.85 -8.20 2.83
CA VAL A 54 -2.36 -9.28 3.69
C VAL A 54 -1.33 -9.82 4.67
N CYS A 55 -0.04 -9.58 4.44
CA CYS A 55 1.04 -9.95 5.35
C CYS A 55 1.59 -8.77 6.15
N ARG A 56 1.14 -7.56 5.86
CA ARG A 56 1.68 -6.29 6.39
C ARG A 56 1.91 -6.31 7.91
N ASP A 57 0.94 -6.80 8.65
CA ASP A 57 0.93 -6.79 10.12
C ASP A 57 1.41 -8.13 10.73
N LEU A 58 1.88 -9.06 9.90
CA LEU A 58 2.45 -10.30 10.38
C LEU A 58 3.87 -10.07 10.98
N PRO A 59 4.24 -10.75 12.05
CA PRO A 59 5.57 -10.63 12.64
C PRO A 59 6.65 -11.11 11.66
N LEU A 60 7.85 -10.52 11.72
CA LEU A 60 8.96 -10.83 10.81
C LEU A 60 9.72 -12.12 11.15
N GLY A 61 9.50 -12.76 12.25
CA GLY A 61 10.25 -13.94 12.68
C GLY A 61 9.41 -15.11 13.11
N GLY A 62 10.05 -16.27 13.26
CA GLY A 62 9.46 -17.43 13.91
C GLY A 62 8.80 -18.46 12.98
N ALA A 63 7.82 -19.17 13.51
CA ALA A 63 7.07 -20.22 12.81
C ALA A 63 6.28 -19.70 11.60
N PRO A 64 5.73 -20.58 10.76
CA PRO A 64 4.89 -20.17 9.65
C PRO A 64 3.82 -19.17 10.09
N ARG A 65 3.74 -18.05 9.39
CA ARG A 65 2.84 -16.95 9.73
C ARG A 65 1.46 -17.22 9.14
N LEU A 66 0.44 -17.14 9.96
CA LEU A 66 -0.94 -17.43 9.56
C LEU A 66 -1.63 -16.14 9.12
N VAL A 67 -2.06 -16.10 7.86
CA VAL A 67 -2.91 -15.03 7.33
C VAL A 67 -4.37 -15.40 7.65
N PRO A 68 -5.06 -14.62 8.48
CA PRO A 68 -6.47 -14.88 8.76
C PRO A 68 -7.29 -14.81 7.47
N ARG A 69 -8.19 -15.78 7.27
CA ARG A 69 -9.01 -15.85 6.07
C ARG A 69 -9.84 -14.56 5.85
N ARG A 70 -10.24 -13.87 6.94
CA ARG A 70 -10.94 -12.58 6.88
C ARG A 70 -10.13 -11.49 6.18
N GLU A 71 -8.79 -11.58 6.19
CA GLU A 71 -7.92 -10.61 5.50
C GLU A 71 -7.91 -10.80 3.98
N LEU A 72 -8.35 -11.94 3.49
CA LEU A 72 -8.49 -12.23 2.07
C LEU A 72 -9.93 -12.02 1.56
N THR A 73 -10.92 -12.16 2.44
CA THR A 73 -12.34 -12.10 2.08
C THR A 73 -12.72 -10.74 1.48
N GLY A 74 -13.31 -10.78 0.28
CA GLY A 74 -13.75 -9.58 -0.45
C GLY A 74 -12.60 -8.70 -0.92
N ARG A 75 -11.40 -9.23 -1.03
CA ARG A 75 -10.25 -8.54 -1.63
C ARG A 75 -9.98 -9.03 -3.04
N TRP A 76 -9.69 -8.08 -3.90
CA TRP A 76 -9.43 -8.28 -5.31
C TRP A 76 -8.03 -7.81 -5.66
N LEU A 77 -7.32 -8.56 -6.49
CA LEU A 77 -6.06 -8.16 -7.10
C LEU A 77 -6.36 -7.62 -8.49
N SER A 78 -5.90 -6.43 -8.77
CA SER A 78 -6.12 -5.76 -10.05
C SER A 78 -4.83 -5.18 -10.61
N LYS A 79 -4.74 -5.18 -11.93
CA LYS A 79 -3.69 -4.52 -12.69
C LYS A 79 -4.08 -3.07 -12.93
N VAL A 80 -3.20 -2.14 -12.59
CA VAL A 80 -3.42 -0.71 -12.70
C VAL A 80 -2.33 -0.09 -13.57
N THR A 81 -2.72 0.73 -14.53
CA THR A 81 -1.79 1.51 -15.36
C THR A 81 -1.74 2.96 -14.87
N ILE A 82 -0.53 3.48 -14.72
CA ILE A 82 -0.30 4.91 -14.51
C ILE A 82 -0.42 5.60 -15.87
N VAL A 83 -1.38 6.51 -15.99
CA VAL A 83 -1.74 7.15 -17.29
C VAL A 83 -1.12 8.54 -17.49
N ARG A 84 -0.37 9.05 -16.51
CA ARG A 84 0.46 10.26 -16.61
C ARG A 84 1.72 10.12 -15.78
N ASP A 85 2.69 11.01 -15.99
CA ASP A 85 3.87 11.06 -15.14
C ASP A 85 3.51 11.46 -13.71
N LEU A 86 4.15 10.81 -12.74
CA LEU A 86 3.99 11.07 -11.31
C LEU A 86 5.31 11.52 -10.70
N SER A 87 5.24 12.52 -9.85
CA SER A 87 6.34 12.94 -8.99
C SER A 87 6.21 12.23 -7.63
N VAL A 88 7.19 11.40 -7.26
CA VAL A 88 7.12 10.65 -6.01
C VAL A 88 8.35 10.89 -5.13
N LEU A 89 8.12 10.96 -3.83
CA LEU A 89 9.21 10.98 -2.86
C LEU A 89 9.78 9.57 -2.69
N VAL A 90 11.10 9.45 -2.80
CA VAL A 90 11.79 8.17 -2.64
C VAL A 90 12.11 7.95 -1.17
N LEU A 91 11.42 7.02 -0.52
CA LEU A 91 11.58 6.68 0.90
C LEU A 91 12.32 5.34 1.08
N HIS A 92 13.46 5.22 0.42
CA HIS A 92 14.39 4.10 0.59
C HIS A 92 15.83 4.56 0.28
N GLY A 93 16.83 3.81 0.77
CA GLY A 93 18.23 4.13 0.54
C GLY A 93 18.57 5.58 0.93
N ALA A 94 19.30 6.28 0.06
CA ALA A 94 19.68 7.68 0.26
C ALA A 94 18.47 8.64 0.35
N GLY A 95 17.34 8.29 -0.26
CA GLY A 95 16.12 9.11 -0.22
C GLY A 95 15.61 9.34 1.20
N LEU A 96 15.66 8.33 2.07
CA LEU A 96 15.32 8.49 3.50
C LEU A 96 16.25 9.51 4.19
N THR A 97 17.53 9.43 3.91
CA THR A 97 18.51 10.38 4.47
C THR A 97 18.26 11.80 3.98
N HIS A 98 17.93 11.98 2.71
CA HIS A 98 17.65 13.30 2.13
C HIS A 98 16.43 13.99 2.75
N VAL A 99 15.41 13.22 3.15
CA VAL A 99 14.23 13.77 3.84
C VAL A 99 14.37 13.76 5.37
N GLY A 100 15.51 13.32 5.89
CA GLY A 100 15.77 13.22 7.34
C GLY A 100 14.92 12.18 8.06
N ALA A 101 14.40 11.18 7.34
CA ALA A 101 13.51 10.17 7.90
C ALA A 101 14.29 8.93 8.37
N PRO A 102 13.89 8.31 9.51
CA PRO A 102 14.49 7.06 9.97
C PRO A 102 14.03 5.88 9.13
N LEU A 103 14.81 4.80 9.12
CA LEU A 103 14.43 3.54 8.42
C LEU A 103 13.10 2.97 8.94
N SER A 104 12.79 3.17 10.21
CA SER A 104 11.52 2.75 10.82
C SER A 104 10.30 3.34 10.15
N LEU A 105 10.42 4.47 9.43
CA LEU A 105 9.32 5.05 8.67
C LEU A 105 8.67 4.03 7.71
N THR A 106 9.47 3.15 7.11
CA THR A 106 9.00 2.14 6.17
C THR A 106 9.02 0.71 6.72
N LYS A 107 9.64 0.47 7.90
CA LYS A 107 9.89 -0.87 8.44
C LYS A 107 9.23 -1.17 9.79
N CYS A 108 8.61 -0.19 10.43
CA CYS A 108 7.99 -0.36 11.74
C CYS A 108 6.80 -1.33 11.73
N ASP A 109 6.44 -1.80 12.91
CA ASP A 109 5.21 -2.55 13.18
C ASP A 109 3.99 -1.62 13.23
N ALA A 110 2.80 -2.22 13.25
CA ALA A 110 1.54 -1.49 13.20
C ALA A 110 1.31 -0.58 14.42
N ASP A 111 1.89 -0.91 15.56
CA ASP A 111 1.83 -0.09 16.79
C ASP A 111 2.48 1.30 16.63
N GLN A 112 3.32 1.48 15.61
CA GLN A 112 3.97 2.77 15.29
C GLN A 112 3.31 3.51 14.11
N TYR A 113 2.17 3.04 13.59
CA TYR A 113 1.55 3.66 12.41
C TYR A 113 1.01 5.07 12.66
N GLU A 114 0.69 5.44 13.88
CA GLU A 114 0.35 6.82 14.20
C GLU A 114 1.51 7.77 13.87
N LEU A 115 2.74 7.40 14.25
CA LEU A 115 3.94 8.18 13.96
C LEU A 115 4.21 8.24 12.44
N THR A 116 4.09 7.12 11.72
CA THR A 116 4.37 7.11 10.28
C THR A 116 3.30 7.87 9.48
N ARG A 117 2.06 7.92 9.95
CA ARG A 117 1.00 8.76 9.38
C ARG A 117 1.26 10.24 9.64
N ALA A 118 1.74 10.61 10.84
CA ALA A 118 2.19 11.98 11.12
C ALA A 118 3.33 12.40 10.18
N TRP A 119 4.28 11.49 9.91
CA TRP A 119 5.29 11.69 8.87
C TRP A 119 4.69 11.87 7.47
N ALA A 120 3.67 11.10 7.10
CA ALA A 120 3.00 11.26 5.80
C ALA A 120 2.37 12.66 5.67
N HIS A 121 1.70 13.16 6.71
CA HIS A 121 1.18 14.52 6.74
C HIS A 121 2.28 15.56 6.60
N ALA A 122 3.38 15.44 7.37
CA ALA A 122 4.50 16.36 7.33
C ALA A 122 5.18 16.39 5.95
N LEU A 123 5.52 15.22 5.41
CA LEU A 123 6.16 15.09 4.10
C LEU A 123 5.28 15.66 2.97
N ARG A 124 3.97 15.43 3.02
CA ARG A 124 3.04 16.00 2.04
C ARG A 124 2.95 17.53 2.15
N THR A 125 3.09 18.08 3.35
CA THR A 125 3.13 19.53 3.59
C THR A 125 4.44 20.13 3.09
N TRP A 126 5.57 19.49 3.37
CA TRP A 126 6.89 19.97 2.96
C TRP A 126 7.13 19.85 1.45
N PHE A 127 6.52 18.84 0.83
CA PHE A 127 6.64 18.55 -0.60
C PHE A 127 5.25 18.55 -1.29
N PRO A 128 4.60 19.73 -1.42
CA PRO A 128 3.23 19.81 -1.93
C PRO A 128 3.09 19.36 -3.40
N GLN A 129 4.20 19.32 -4.15
CA GLN A 129 4.22 18.93 -5.56
C GLN A 129 4.26 17.40 -5.79
N VAL A 130 4.48 16.57 -4.75
CA VAL A 130 4.58 15.13 -4.97
C VAL A 130 3.20 14.47 -4.99
N ASP A 131 3.03 13.51 -5.88
CA ASP A 131 1.82 12.70 -6.03
C ASP A 131 1.74 11.57 -4.99
N GLY A 132 2.88 11.15 -4.44
CA GLY A 132 2.95 10.04 -3.52
C GLY A 132 4.37 9.71 -3.07
N PHE A 133 4.51 8.52 -2.47
CA PHE A 133 5.78 7.99 -2.00
C PHE A 133 6.07 6.65 -2.64
N GLN A 134 7.35 6.38 -2.94
CA GLN A 134 7.87 5.08 -3.32
C GLN A 134 8.75 4.56 -2.17
N TYR A 135 8.54 3.32 -1.75
CA TYR A 135 9.28 2.70 -0.66
C TYR A 135 9.49 1.21 -0.90
N ARG A 136 10.37 0.59 -0.12
CA ARG A 136 10.52 -0.87 -0.08
C ARG A 136 9.59 -1.45 0.98
N PRO A 137 8.73 -2.42 0.63
CA PRO A 137 7.87 -3.09 1.58
C PRO A 137 8.65 -3.71 2.75
N ARG A 138 8.00 -3.83 3.91
CA ARG A 138 8.63 -4.44 5.08
C ARG A 138 9.01 -5.90 4.86
N HIS A 139 8.22 -6.62 4.09
CA HIS A 139 8.38 -8.06 3.86
C HIS A 139 9.02 -8.41 2.50
N ASP A 140 9.29 -7.43 1.63
CA ASP A 140 9.83 -7.64 0.28
C ASP A 140 10.82 -6.52 -0.07
N GLU A 141 12.08 -6.65 0.40
CA GLU A 141 13.14 -5.66 0.19
C GLU A 141 13.59 -5.53 -1.27
N ASP A 142 13.34 -6.55 -2.10
CA ASP A 142 13.72 -6.56 -3.52
C ASP A 142 12.72 -5.83 -4.41
N ALA A 143 11.53 -5.51 -3.87
CA ALA A 143 10.42 -4.91 -4.59
C ALA A 143 10.19 -3.46 -4.19
N PHE A 144 9.32 -2.78 -4.96
CA PHE A 144 8.85 -1.45 -4.65
C PHE A 144 7.33 -1.42 -4.44
N ALA A 145 6.92 -0.65 -3.44
CA ALA A 145 5.54 -0.25 -3.22
C ALA A 145 5.40 1.26 -3.37
N TRP A 146 4.20 1.68 -3.71
CA TRP A 146 3.83 3.09 -3.79
C TRP A 146 2.59 3.34 -2.93
N VAL A 147 2.55 4.50 -2.31
CA VAL A 147 1.32 5.10 -1.83
C VAL A 147 1.12 6.40 -2.60
N LEU A 148 -0.01 6.52 -3.28
CA LEU A 148 -0.40 7.72 -4.01
C LEU A 148 -1.51 8.44 -3.25
N PHE A 149 -1.55 9.76 -3.38
CA PHE A 149 -2.48 10.61 -2.66
C PHE A 149 -3.43 11.39 -3.58
N ASP A 150 -4.62 11.66 -3.08
CA ASP A 150 -5.61 12.54 -3.69
C ASP A 150 -6.17 13.49 -2.63
N ASP A 151 -5.97 14.79 -2.83
CA ASP A 151 -6.38 15.83 -1.87
C ASP A 151 -7.84 16.28 -2.03
N GLY A 152 -8.61 15.59 -2.87
CA GLY A 152 -10.01 15.91 -3.10
C GLY A 152 -10.24 16.99 -4.20
N PRO A 153 -11.49 17.15 -4.67
CA PRO A 153 -11.81 18.00 -5.82
C PRO A 153 -11.61 19.49 -5.54
N SER A 154 -11.63 19.89 -4.30
CA SER A 154 -11.49 21.29 -3.89
C SER A 154 -10.04 21.70 -3.59
N ALA A 155 -9.10 20.77 -3.64
CA ALA A 155 -7.70 21.07 -3.36
C ALA A 155 -7.05 21.83 -4.53
N PRO A 156 -6.12 22.76 -4.25
CA PRO A 156 -5.40 23.50 -5.28
C PRO A 156 -4.50 22.60 -6.12
N CYS A 157 -4.12 21.44 -5.63
CA CYS A 157 -3.35 20.42 -6.33
C CYS A 157 -4.10 19.08 -6.29
N ALA A 158 -4.37 18.50 -7.45
CA ALA A 158 -5.08 17.22 -7.56
C ALA A 158 -4.19 16.02 -7.19
N ARG A 159 -2.87 16.23 -7.03
CA ARG A 159 -1.88 15.14 -6.83
C ARG A 159 -2.13 13.99 -7.80
N ALA A 160 -2.17 12.74 -7.33
CA ALA A 160 -2.34 11.56 -8.18
C ALA A 160 -3.78 11.31 -8.67
N ARG A 161 -4.74 12.22 -8.42
CA ARG A 161 -6.11 12.06 -8.94
C ARG A 161 -6.13 11.86 -10.44
N GLY A 162 -6.92 10.88 -10.91
CA GLY A 162 -7.07 10.58 -12.34
C GLY A 162 -5.82 9.99 -12.98
N SER A 163 -4.79 9.62 -12.21
CA SER A 163 -3.56 9.01 -12.72
C SER A 163 -3.64 7.49 -12.85
N LEU A 164 -4.65 6.86 -12.28
CA LEU A 164 -4.83 5.42 -12.24
C LEU A 164 -5.92 4.99 -13.23
N ALA A 165 -5.67 3.93 -14.00
CA ALA A 165 -6.66 3.25 -14.80
C ALA A 165 -6.59 1.75 -14.57
N CYS A 166 -7.71 1.11 -14.25
CA CYS A 166 -7.80 -0.35 -14.21
C CYS A 166 -7.69 -0.91 -15.64
N THR A 167 -6.74 -1.82 -15.88
CA THR A 167 -6.42 -2.29 -17.25
C THR A 167 -6.51 -3.79 -17.42
N GLY A 168 -7.12 -4.50 -16.49
CA GLY A 168 -7.24 -5.96 -16.56
C GLY A 168 -8.40 -6.49 -15.72
N PRO A 169 -8.62 -7.78 -15.77
CA PRO A 169 -9.62 -8.43 -14.92
C PRO A 169 -9.21 -8.30 -13.45
N GLU A 170 -10.21 -8.14 -12.61
CA GLU A 170 -10.05 -8.23 -11.16
C GLU A 170 -10.12 -9.69 -10.71
N VAL A 171 -9.16 -10.11 -9.90
CA VAL A 171 -9.06 -11.48 -9.40
C VAL A 171 -9.38 -11.50 -7.92
N ASP A 172 -10.46 -12.20 -7.53
CA ASP A 172 -10.74 -12.46 -6.12
C ASP A 172 -9.61 -13.30 -5.51
N LEU A 173 -9.01 -12.85 -4.42
CA LEU A 173 -7.91 -13.56 -3.76
C LEU A 173 -8.31 -14.94 -3.24
N LEU A 174 -9.59 -15.18 -3.01
CA LEU A 174 -10.14 -16.48 -2.59
C LEU A 174 -10.72 -17.30 -3.76
N ALA A 175 -10.62 -16.83 -5.01
CA ALA A 175 -11.08 -17.60 -6.16
C ALA A 175 -10.33 -18.94 -6.25
N PRO A 176 -11.04 -20.07 -6.50
CA PRO A 176 -10.39 -21.37 -6.67
C PRO A 176 -9.32 -21.37 -7.77
N SER A 177 -9.54 -20.61 -8.85
CA SER A 177 -8.58 -20.44 -9.95
C SER A 177 -7.28 -19.75 -9.54
N PHE A 178 -7.29 -18.94 -8.47
CA PHE A 178 -6.12 -18.21 -7.97
C PHE A 178 -5.44 -18.89 -6.76
N ALA A 179 -6.02 -19.98 -6.25
CA ALA A 179 -5.57 -20.60 -5.00
C ALA A 179 -4.12 -21.13 -5.04
N VAL A 180 -3.65 -21.58 -6.19
CA VAL A 180 -2.27 -22.06 -6.37
C VAL A 180 -1.29 -20.89 -6.32
N GLU A 181 -1.56 -19.82 -7.06
CA GLU A 181 -0.72 -18.61 -7.12
C GLU A 181 -0.67 -17.92 -5.76
N LEU A 182 -1.82 -17.74 -5.10
CA LEU A 182 -1.85 -17.18 -3.75
C LEU A 182 -0.97 -17.97 -2.78
N ARG A 183 -1.06 -19.30 -2.81
CA ARG A 183 -0.24 -20.17 -1.95
C ARG A 183 1.25 -20.00 -2.24
N GLN A 184 1.64 -19.94 -3.51
CA GLN A 184 3.04 -19.73 -3.91
C GLN A 184 3.56 -18.37 -3.42
N VAL A 185 2.77 -17.31 -3.59
CA VAL A 185 3.10 -15.97 -3.09
C VAL A 185 3.30 -16.00 -1.57
N LEU A 186 2.33 -16.51 -0.83
CA LEU A 186 2.42 -16.55 0.63
C LEU A 186 3.60 -17.39 1.12
N HIS A 187 3.86 -18.54 0.48
CA HIS A 187 4.97 -19.43 0.84
C HIS A 187 6.34 -18.75 0.64
N LYS A 188 6.51 -17.95 -0.42
CA LYS A 188 7.74 -17.15 -0.62
C LYS A 188 8.07 -16.30 0.61
N PHE A 189 7.05 -15.82 1.32
CA PHE A 189 7.19 -14.97 2.50
C PHE A 189 6.93 -15.71 3.82
N ASN A 190 7.10 -17.03 3.84
CA ASN A 190 6.87 -17.88 5.02
C ASN A 190 5.50 -17.65 5.67
N ALA A 191 4.46 -17.52 4.84
CA ALA A 191 3.09 -17.34 5.28
C ALA A 191 2.15 -18.38 4.66
N THR A 192 1.03 -18.62 5.32
CA THR A 192 -0.04 -19.51 4.83
C THR A 192 -1.40 -19.02 5.32
N VAL A 193 -2.45 -19.39 4.60
CA VAL A 193 -3.82 -19.02 5.01
C VAL A 193 -4.24 -19.89 6.18
N GLU A 194 -4.85 -19.27 7.19
CA GLU A 194 -5.50 -19.97 8.30
C GLU A 194 -6.61 -20.90 7.78
N ARG A 195 -6.71 -22.09 8.36
CA ARG A 195 -7.69 -23.12 7.97
C ARG A 195 -9.10 -22.79 8.44
#